data_13054f26e01bfc11485fe7132e800d79
#
_entry.id   13054f26e01bfc11485fe7132e800d79
#
_cell.length_a   1.000
_cell.length_b   1.000
_cell.length_c   1.000
_cell.angle_alpha   90.00
_cell.angle_beta   90.00
_cell.angle_gamma   90.00
#
_symmetry.space_group_name_H-M   'P 1'
#
loop_
_entity.id
_entity.type
_entity.pdbx_description
1 polymer ?
#
loop_
_entity_poly.entity_id
_entity_poly.type
_entity_poly.pdbx_seq_one_letter_code
_entity_poly.pdbx_strand_id
1 'polypeptide(L)'
;MVRLMDIAAATRPLDWRPDFPAIPEGWAYLDSAATAQKPKPVIEAITKAYAETYATVHRGVYQRSADMTLAFEASRRRVASFINAARPEEIVFVRGATEGINLVAQSWGRDNLKPGDRVLLSALEHHSNIVPWQLAGAGVDVVPLTEDHCIDLDAMAAMIRPEHKLVALGHVSNVLGSKLDAKRAADIAHSVGAKLLLDGCQAVPRMPVDVQDLDCDFYVFSGHKLYGPTGIGVLWARYDLLDAMPPWQGGGAMIDRVTFAKTTYAPPPARFEPGTPHVVGVIGLHAAIDYVAALGLDAIAAHEAALVAEAREALRGLNSVRLFGPEDSAGIVSFAVEGVHPHDVGTILDEAQVAIRAGHHCAQPLMDYLGVDATARASFGVYNGRADIEALARGIERVTRIFG
;
A
#
# COMPACT_ATOMS: atom_id res chain seq x y z
N MET A 1 18.81 38.90 27.08
CA MET A 1 19.96 37.98 26.89
C MET A 1 19.45 36.57 27.10
N VAL A 2 18.82 35.98 26.09
CA VAL A 2 18.23 34.62 26.10
C VAL A 2 19.27 33.71 25.47
N ARG A 3 19.78 32.75 26.24
CA ARG A 3 20.71 31.72 25.78
C ARG A 3 20.04 30.86 24.72
N LEU A 4 20.58 30.87 23.52
CA LEU A 4 20.41 29.82 22.50
C LEU A 4 20.92 28.51 23.13
N MET A 5 20.02 27.66 23.55
CA MET A 5 20.34 26.29 23.94
C MET A 5 20.68 25.49 22.68
N ASP A 6 21.84 24.83 22.72
CA ASP A 6 22.43 23.96 21.75
C ASP A 6 21.41 22.96 21.16
N ILE A 7 21.10 23.11 19.88
CA ILE A 7 20.47 22.08 19.07
C ILE A 7 21.62 21.22 18.49
N ALA A 8 22.24 20.45 19.33
CA ALA A 8 23.10 19.34 18.98
C ALA A 8 22.73 18.14 19.87
N ALA A 9 21.45 17.76 19.84
CA ALA A 9 21.07 16.41 20.23
C ALA A 9 21.55 15.52 19.09
N ALA A 10 22.70 14.85 19.29
CA ALA A 10 23.14 13.76 18.47
C ALA A 10 21.98 12.77 18.35
N THR A 11 21.32 12.74 17.18
CA THR A 11 20.32 11.75 16.85
C THR A 11 21.02 10.40 16.86
N ARG A 12 20.82 9.64 17.96
CA ARG A 12 21.09 8.20 17.93
C ARG A 12 20.39 7.66 16.68
N PRO A 13 21.05 6.79 15.90
CA PRO A 13 20.34 6.07 14.83
C PRO A 13 19.09 5.45 15.45
N LEU A 14 17.94 5.72 14.87
CA LEU A 14 16.67 5.19 15.35
C LEU A 14 16.73 3.67 15.13
N ASP A 15 16.94 2.89 16.19
CA ASP A 15 16.95 1.43 16.14
C ASP A 15 15.60 0.91 16.64
N TRP A 16 14.70 0.65 15.71
CA TRP A 16 13.37 0.07 15.98
C TRP A 16 13.32 -1.45 15.81
N ARG A 17 14.43 -2.08 15.36
CA ARG A 17 14.49 -3.53 15.13
C ARG A 17 14.08 -4.39 16.33
N PRO A 18 14.40 -4.05 17.60
CA PRO A 18 13.99 -4.83 18.77
C PRO A 18 12.47 -4.99 18.94
N ASP A 19 11.68 -4.13 18.30
CA ASP A 19 10.23 -4.23 18.32
C ASP A 19 9.67 -5.36 17.42
N PHE A 20 10.48 -5.92 16.54
CA PHE A 20 10.09 -6.89 15.50
C PHE A 20 10.62 -8.30 15.80
N PRO A 21 9.92 -9.07 16.65
CA PRO A 21 10.44 -10.34 17.17
C PRO A 21 10.54 -11.46 16.12
N ALA A 22 9.84 -11.32 14.98
CA ALA A 22 9.86 -12.32 13.92
C ALA A 22 11.04 -12.20 12.95
N ILE A 23 11.88 -11.16 13.09
CA ILE A 23 13.12 -11.04 12.30
C ILE A 23 14.22 -11.78 13.07
N PRO A 24 14.76 -12.90 12.56
CA PRO A 24 15.82 -13.63 13.25
C PRO A 24 17.09 -12.79 13.40
N GLU A 25 17.87 -13.07 14.42
CA GLU A 25 19.19 -12.45 14.61
C GLU A 25 20.09 -12.74 13.40
N GLY A 26 20.81 -11.74 12.93
CA GLY A 26 21.70 -11.84 11.77
C GLY A 26 21.02 -11.77 10.40
N TRP A 27 19.68 -11.80 10.33
CA TRP A 27 18.95 -11.68 9.05
C TRP A 27 18.74 -10.22 8.64
N ALA A 28 18.98 -9.94 7.37
CA ALA A 28 18.56 -8.71 6.69
C ALA A 28 17.22 -8.96 5.98
N TYR A 29 16.10 -8.52 6.57
CA TYR A 29 14.79 -8.64 5.95
C TYR A 29 14.52 -7.42 5.07
N LEU A 30 14.71 -7.57 3.76
CA LEU A 30 14.60 -6.52 2.74
C LEU A 30 13.43 -6.76 1.77
N ASP A 31 12.30 -7.30 2.26
CA ASP A 31 11.08 -7.54 1.46
C ASP A 31 9.82 -6.86 2.04
N SER A 32 9.99 -5.67 2.66
CA SER A 32 8.91 -4.90 3.28
C SER A 32 7.81 -4.49 2.31
N ALA A 33 8.15 -4.25 1.03
CA ALA A 33 7.16 -3.89 0.00
C ALA A 33 6.23 -5.07 -0.38
N ALA A 34 6.62 -6.32 -0.10
CA ALA A 34 5.73 -7.47 -0.21
C ALA A 34 4.85 -7.59 1.04
N THR A 35 5.46 -7.61 2.23
CA THR A 35 4.77 -7.57 3.53
C THR A 35 5.72 -7.05 4.60
N ALA A 36 5.31 -6.08 5.40
CA ALA A 36 6.10 -5.60 6.52
C ALA A 36 6.03 -6.58 7.71
N GLN A 37 7.08 -6.68 8.50
CA GLN A 37 7.07 -7.42 9.77
C GLN A 37 6.15 -6.74 10.80
N LYS A 38 5.71 -7.50 11.82
CA LYS A 38 4.72 -7.00 12.79
C LYS A 38 5.42 -6.62 14.08
N PRO A 39 5.26 -5.37 14.58
CA PRO A 39 5.84 -4.98 15.85
C PRO A 39 5.09 -5.60 17.03
N LYS A 40 5.77 -5.75 18.16
CA LYS A 40 5.21 -6.32 19.40
C LYS A 40 3.84 -5.75 19.76
N PRO A 41 3.59 -4.41 19.74
CA PRO A 41 2.28 -3.88 20.11
C PRO A 41 1.13 -4.41 19.24
N VAL A 42 1.37 -4.67 17.96
CA VAL A 42 0.37 -5.24 17.05
C VAL A 42 0.08 -6.70 17.40
N ILE A 43 1.13 -7.49 17.66
CA ILE A 43 1.00 -8.90 18.05
C ILE A 43 0.23 -9.00 19.39
N GLU A 44 0.58 -8.17 20.35
CA GLU A 44 -0.05 -8.10 21.67
C GLU A 44 -1.53 -7.68 21.57
N ALA A 45 -1.85 -6.67 20.75
CA ALA A 45 -3.23 -6.23 20.55
C ALA A 45 -4.11 -7.35 19.96
N ILE A 46 -3.60 -8.08 18.96
CA ILE A 46 -4.28 -9.24 18.35
C ILE A 46 -4.48 -10.37 19.37
N THR A 47 -3.43 -10.71 20.12
CA THR A 47 -3.46 -11.76 21.13
C THR A 47 -4.48 -11.42 22.22
N LYS A 48 -4.43 -10.20 22.74
CA LYS A 48 -5.36 -9.70 23.76
C LYS A 48 -6.81 -9.70 23.25
N ALA A 49 -7.03 -9.27 22.02
CA ALA A 49 -8.36 -9.25 21.42
C ALA A 49 -8.98 -10.65 21.37
N TYR A 50 -8.22 -11.68 20.98
CA TYR A 50 -8.71 -13.07 20.96
C TYR A 50 -8.82 -13.70 22.35
N ALA A 51 -7.81 -13.51 23.21
CA ALA A 51 -7.72 -14.23 24.47
C ALA A 51 -8.65 -13.65 25.56
N GLU A 52 -8.86 -12.32 25.56
CA GLU A 52 -9.49 -11.67 26.70
C GLU A 52 -10.81 -10.97 26.38
N THR A 53 -10.97 -10.36 25.18
CA THR A 53 -12.08 -9.41 24.92
C THR A 53 -13.00 -9.82 23.78
N TYR A 54 -12.70 -10.92 23.07
CA TYR A 54 -13.40 -11.30 21.85
C TYR A 54 -14.92 -11.46 22.07
N ALA A 55 -15.70 -10.81 21.19
CA ALA A 55 -17.14 -10.91 21.10
C ALA A 55 -17.62 -10.54 19.68
N THR A 56 -18.88 -10.82 19.38
CA THR A 56 -19.54 -10.29 18.17
C THR A 56 -19.64 -8.76 18.26
N VAL A 57 -19.73 -8.11 17.09
CA VAL A 57 -19.92 -6.66 17.01
C VAL A 57 -21.33 -6.32 16.48
N HIS A 58 -21.85 -5.14 16.83
CA HIS A 58 -23.09 -4.49 16.37
C HIS A 58 -24.40 -5.16 16.82
N ARG A 59 -24.49 -6.47 17.06
CA ARG A 59 -25.75 -7.20 17.24
C ARG A 59 -25.91 -7.90 18.59
N GLY A 60 -24.88 -7.92 19.42
CA GLY A 60 -24.98 -8.56 20.75
C GLY A 60 -25.60 -7.62 21.78
N VAL A 61 -26.53 -8.15 22.59
CA VAL A 61 -27.20 -7.38 23.66
C VAL A 61 -26.50 -7.55 25.02
N TYR A 62 -25.22 -7.83 25.05
CA TYR A 62 -24.42 -8.03 26.26
C TYR A 62 -23.17 -7.15 26.25
N GLN A 63 -22.64 -6.82 27.44
CA GLN A 63 -21.59 -5.79 27.60
C GLN A 63 -20.35 -6.05 26.75
N ARG A 64 -19.82 -7.29 26.68
CA ARG A 64 -18.64 -7.60 25.86
C ARG A 64 -18.85 -7.28 24.38
N SER A 65 -20.08 -7.47 23.85
CA SER A 65 -20.38 -7.11 22.45
C SER A 65 -20.43 -5.60 22.27
N ALA A 66 -20.96 -4.86 23.25
CA ALA A 66 -20.94 -3.41 23.22
C ALA A 66 -19.50 -2.87 23.25
N ASP A 67 -18.66 -3.38 24.14
CA ASP A 67 -17.25 -2.99 24.27
C ASP A 67 -16.47 -3.30 22.98
N MET A 68 -16.66 -4.48 22.39
CA MET A 68 -16.00 -4.85 21.14
C MET A 68 -16.49 -4.01 19.96
N THR A 69 -17.78 -3.64 19.93
CA THR A 69 -18.32 -2.71 18.92
C THR A 69 -17.70 -1.33 19.07
N LEU A 70 -17.56 -0.82 20.28
CA LEU A 70 -16.89 0.46 20.54
C LEU A 70 -15.43 0.44 20.07
N ALA A 71 -14.70 -0.65 20.34
CA ALA A 71 -13.32 -0.81 19.89
C ALA A 71 -13.21 -0.89 18.36
N PHE A 72 -14.11 -1.62 17.70
CA PHE A 72 -14.19 -1.74 16.25
C PHE A 72 -14.43 -0.37 15.60
N GLU A 73 -15.42 0.39 16.07
CA GLU A 73 -15.74 1.71 15.54
C GLU A 73 -14.69 2.77 15.92
N ALA A 74 -14.01 2.62 17.05
CA ALA A 74 -12.83 3.45 17.39
C ALA A 74 -11.70 3.22 16.39
N SER A 75 -11.51 1.98 15.94
CA SER A 75 -10.53 1.67 14.90
C SER A 75 -10.87 2.31 13.55
N ARG A 76 -12.16 2.35 13.18
CA ARG A 76 -12.62 3.05 11.98
C ARG A 76 -12.31 4.55 12.05
N ARG A 77 -12.62 5.18 13.19
CA ARG A 77 -12.27 6.59 13.43
C ARG A 77 -10.76 6.83 13.38
N ARG A 78 -9.97 5.88 13.90
CA ARG A 78 -8.50 5.98 13.86
C ARG A 78 -7.96 5.92 12.45
N VAL A 79 -8.49 5.04 11.60
CA VAL A 79 -8.15 4.98 10.18
C VAL A 79 -8.54 6.29 9.47
N ALA A 80 -9.75 6.79 9.71
CA ALA A 80 -10.21 8.06 9.14
C ALA A 80 -9.28 9.22 9.51
N SER A 81 -8.91 9.32 10.77
CA SER A 81 -7.95 10.34 11.24
C SER A 81 -6.55 10.17 10.65
N PHE A 82 -6.10 8.93 10.39
CA PHE A 82 -4.76 8.64 9.88
C PHE A 82 -4.56 9.12 8.43
N ILE A 83 -5.61 9.06 7.61
CA ILE A 83 -5.57 9.52 6.20
C ILE A 83 -6.32 10.85 6.00
N ASN A 84 -6.69 11.53 7.08
CA ASN A 84 -7.48 12.77 7.08
C ASN A 84 -8.80 12.66 6.28
N ALA A 85 -9.55 11.55 6.44
CA ALA A 85 -10.90 11.41 5.89
C ALA A 85 -11.87 12.39 6.59
N ALA A 86 -12.85 12.92 5.86
CA ALA A 86 -13.80 13.90 6.40
C ALA A 86 -14.71 13.30 7.49
N ARG A 87 -15.00 12.00 7.40
CA ARG A 87 -15.80 11.27 8.37
C ARG A 87 -15.51 9.77 8.38
N PRO A 88 -15.75 9.08 9.51
CA PRO A 88 -15.49 7.63 9.60
C PRO A 88 -16.31 6.77 8.63
N GLU A 89 -17.50 7.24 8.22
CA GLU A 89 -18.39 6.53 7.30
C GLU A 89 -17.84 6.42 5.87
N GLU A 90 -16.77 7.14 5.55
CA GLU A 90 -16.00 7.01 4.31
C GLU A 90 -15.02 5.83 4.32
N ILE A 91 -14.85 5.16 5.47
CA ILE A 91 -13.94 4.03 5.63
C ILE A 91 -14.72 2.71 5.51
N VAL A 92 -14.37 1.91 4.52
CA VAL A 92 -14.87 0.55 4.33
C VAL A 92 -13.73 -0.44 4.61
N PHE A 93 -13.94 -1.36 5.55
CA PHE A 93 -12.99 -2.42 5.80
C PHE A 93 -13.12 -3.53 4.76
N VAL A 94 -12.00 -3.88 4.17
CA VAL A 94 -11.85 -4.92 3.13
C VAL A 94 -10.71 -5.86 3.52
N ARG A 95 -10.54 -6.99 2.82
CA ARG A 95 -9.43 -7.92 3.10
C ARG A 95 -8.06 -7.40 2.67
N GLY A 96 -8.02 -6.35 1.84
CA GLY A 96 -6.81 -5.72 1.32
C GLY A 96 -7.15 -4.85 0.11
N ALA A 97 -6.16 -4.11 -0.42
CA ALA A 97 -6.35 -3.22 -1.55
C ALA A 97 -6.94 -3.92 -2.79
N THR A 98 -6.53 -5.16 -3.06
CA THR A 98 -7.09 -5.96 -4.16
C THR A 98 -8.62 -6.08 -4.05
N GLU A 99 -9.15 -6.35 -2.86
CA GLU A 99 -10.60 -6.39 -2.66
C GLU A 99 -11.24 -5.00 -2.77
N GLY A 100 -10.57 -3.96 -2.25
CA GLY A 100 -11.05 -2.57 -2.37
C GLY A 100 -11.19 -2.13 -3.83
N ILE A 101 -10.19 -2.41 -4.67
CA ILE A 101 -10.23 -2.09 -6.10
C ILE A 101 -11.33 -2.92 -6.80
N ASN A 102 -11.46 -4.21 -6.49
CA ASN A 102 -12.55 -5.04 -7.04
C ASN A 102 -13.94 -4.54 -6.59
N LEU A 103 -14.09 -4.06 -5.36
CA LEU A 103 -15.32 -3.45 -4.88
C LEU A 103 -15.67 -2.23 -5.74
N VAL A 104 -14.73 -1.32 -5.97
CA VAL A 104 -14.96 -0.15 -6.84
C VAL A 104 -15.32 -0.60 -8.25
N ALA A 105 -14.59 -1.56 -8.83
CA ALA A 105 -14.86 -2.05 -10.19
C ALA A 105 -16.25 -2.71 -10.31
N GLN A 106 -16.64 -3.53 -9.33
CA GLN A 106 -17.90 -4.30 -9.37
C GLN A 106 -19.12 -3.52 -8.87
N SER A 107 -18.92 -2.44 -8.13
CA SER A 107 -19.99 -1.58 -7.62
C SER A 107 -20.08 -0.30 -8.45
N TRP A 108 -19.14 0.63 -8.26
CA TRP A 108 -19.11 1.88 -9.02
C TRP A 108 -18.97 1.65 -10.53
N GLY A 109 -18.03 0.77 -10.93
CA GLY A 109 -17.74 0.50 -12.35
C GLY A 109 -18.95 -0.08 -13.08
N ARG A 110 -19.70 -1.00 -12.45
CA ARG A 110 -20.90 -1.59 -13.05
C ARG A 110 -21.95 -0.55 -13.49
N ASP A 111 -22.11 0.51 -12.72
CA ASP A 111 -23.14 1.52 -12.99
C ASP A 111 -22.61 2.70 -13.83
N ASN A 112 -21.28 2.93 -13.82
CA ASN A 112 -20.64 4.10 -14.42
C ASN A 112 -19.79 3.81 -15.67
N LEU A 113 -19.36 2.55 -15.88
CA LEU A 113 -18.61 2.14 -17.08
C LEU A 113 -19.56 1.54 -18.10
N LYS A 114 -19.71 2.17 -19.25
CA LYS A 114 -20.53 1.73 -20.38
C LYS A 114 -19.65 1.25 -21.53
N PRO A 115 -20.20 0.51 -22.50
CA PRO A 115 -19.45 0.16 -23.70
C PRO A 115 -18.87 1.40 -24.39
N GLY A 116 -17.56 1.40 -24.59
CA GLY A 116 -16.79 2.55 -25.12
C GLY A 116 -16.12 3.42 -24.08
N ASP A 117 -16.53 3.35 -22.81
CA ASP A 117 -15.81 4.01 -21.71
C ASP A 117 -14.47 3.31 -21.40
N ARG A 118 -13.53 4.09 -20.92
CA ARG A 118 -12.15 3.65 -20.70
C ARG A 118 -11.67 3.97 -19.28
N VAL A 119 -10.69 3.19 -18.84
CA VAL A 119 -9.93 3.44 -17.60
C VAL A 119 -8.49 3.79 -18.01
N LEU A 120 -7.96 4.86 -17.46
CA LEU A 120 -6.58 5.28 -17.67
C LEU A 120 -5.73 4.76 -16.51
N LEU A 121 -4.73 3.96 -16.84
CA LEU A 121 -3.75 3.36 -15.93
C LEU A 121 -2.35 3.90 -16.22
N SER A 122 -1.36 3.52 -15.44
CA SER A 122 0.05 3.73 -15.78
C SER A 122 0.78 2.41 -16.06
N ALA A 123 1.96 2.50 -16.65
CA ALA A 123 2.84 1.33 -16.84
C ALA A 123 3.40 0.78 -15.51
N LEU A 124 3.22 1.48 -14.38
CA LEU A 124 3.70 1.08 -13.05
C LEU A 124 2.72 0.19 -12.28
N GLU A 125 1.51 -0.05 -12.79
CA GLU A 125 0.43 -0.60 -11.97
C GLU A 125 0.69 -2.04 -11.52
N HIS A 126 0.37 -2.29 -10.25
CA HIS A 126 0.23 -3.65 -9.73
C HIS A 126 -0.94 -4.37 -10.42
N HIS A 127 -0.84 -5.68 -10.62
CA HIS A 127 -1.89 -6.48 -11.27
C HIS A 127 -3.30 -6.25 -10.66
N SER A 128 -3.39 -6.00 -9.34
CA SER A 128 -4.66 -5.68 -8.68
C SER A 128 -5.31 -4.38 -9.15
N ASN A 129 -4.55 -3.49 -9.79
CA ASN A 129 -5.05 -2.25 -10.37
C ASN A 129 -5.15 -2.30 -11.91
N ILE A 130 -5.01 -3.47 -12.51
CA ILE A 130 -5.19 -3.71 -13.95
C ILE A 130 -6.36 -4.68 -14.18
N VAL A 131 -6.26 -5.87 -13.59
CA VAL A 131 -7.16 -7.01 -13.86
C VAL A 131 -8.63 -6.71 -13.54
N PRO A 132 -8.99 -6.04 -12.42
CA PRO A 132 -10.39 -5.74 -12.12
C PRO A 132 -11.09 -4.89 -13.19
N TRP A 133 -10.37 -3.97 -13.83
CA TRP A 133 -10.92 -3.11 -14.90
C TRP A 133 -11.16 -3.90 -16.19
N GLN A 134 -10.25 -4.82 -16.52
CA GLN A 134 -10.44 -5.76 -17.64
C GLN A 134 -11.65 -6.67 -17.39
N LEU A 135 -11.80 -7.20 -16.17
CA LEU A 135 -12.96 -8.01 -15.78
C LEU A 135 -14.28 -7.21 -15.79
N ALA A 136 -14.23 -5.91 -15.53
CA ALA A 136 -15.37 -5.01 -15.65
C ALA A 136 -15.71 -4.66 -17.10
N GLY A 137 -14.92 -5.12 -18.08
CA GLY A 137 -15.14 -4.87 -19.51
C GLY A 137 -14.73 -3.48 -19.99
N ALA A 138 -13.99 -2.71 -19.18
CA ALA A 138 -13.50 -1.40 -19.57
C ALA A 138 -12.35 -1.50 -20.59
N GLY A 139 -12.31 -0.59 -21.55
CA GLY A 139 -11.11 -0.34 -22.34
C GLY A 139 -10.03 0.27 -21.45
N VAL A 140 -8.77 -0.12 -21.65
CA VAL A 140 -7.63 0.37 -20.88
C VAL A 140 -6.71 1.17 -21.78
N ASP A 141 -6.31 2.37 -21.33
CA ASP A 141 -5.20 3.13 -21.87
C ASP A 141 -4.12 3.27 -20.82
N VAL A 142 -2.85 3.40 -21.25
CA VAL A 142 -1.70 3.34 -20.35
C VAL A 142 -0.86 4.60 -20.53
N VAL A 143 -0.69 5.36 -19.45
CA VAL A 143 0.21 6.51 -19.39
C VAL A 143 1.65 6.01 -19.37
N PRO A 144 2.53 6.53 -20.25
CA PRO A 144 3.93 6.17 -20.26
C PRO A 144 4.66 6.70 -19.02
N LEU A 145 5.92 6.32 -18.90
CA LEU A 145 6.82 6.82 -17.86
C LEU A 145 7.81 7.82 -18.46
N THR A 146 8.30 8.70 -17.61
CA THR A 146 9.44 9.58 -17.86
C THR A 146 10.76 8.78 -17.92
N GLU A 147 11.88 9.41 -18.28
CA GLU A 147 13.20 8.76 -18.33
C GLU A 147 13.66 8.23 -16.95
N ASP A 148 13.26 8.88 -15.87
CA ASP A 148 13.54 8.46 -14.49
C ASP A 148 12.48 7.48 -13.92
N HIS A 149 11.63 6.94 -14.77
CA HIS A 149 10.60 5.96 -14.47
C HIS A 149 9.52 6.46 -13.48
N CYS A 150 9.16 7.72 -13.54
CA CYS A 150 7.97 8.28 -12.91
C CYS A 150 6.80 8.31 -13.90
N ILE A 151 5.56 8.39 -13.42
CA ILE A 151 4.39 8.54 -14.30
C ILE A 151 4.48 9.90 -15.02
N ASP A 152 4.41 9.88 -16.35
CA ASP A 152 4.45 11.11 -17.16
C ASP A 152 3.09 11.81 -17.15
N LEU A 153 2.94 12.79 -16.24
CA LEU A 153 1.70 13.56 -16.10
C LEU A 153 1.46 14.53 -17.25
N ASP A 154 2.49 14.93 -18.02
CA ASP A 154 2.31 15.74 -19.23
C ASP A 154 1.71 14.87 -20.35
N ALA A 155 2.23 13.65 -20.52
CA ALA A 155 1.63 12.67 -21.42
C ALA A 155 0.21 12.30 -20.99
N MET A 156 -0.04 12.13 -19.67
CA MET A 156 -1.38 11.89 -19.14
C MET A 156 -2.35 13.00 -19.51
N ALA A 157 -1.95 14.27 -19.33
CA ALA A 157 -2.78 15.44 -19.69
C ALA A 157 -3.06 15.52 -21.19
N ALA A 158 -2.10 15.08 -22.03
CA ALA A 158 -2.29 15.01 -23.48
C ALA A 158 -3.17 13.84 -23.93
N MET A 159 -3.20 12.74 -23.17
CA MET A 159 -3.94 11.50 -23.49
C MET A 159 -5.38 11.52 -23.01
N ILE A 160 -5.67 12.17 -21.87
CA ILE A 160 -6.96 12.07 -21.23
C ILE A 160 -8.09 12.63 -22.10
N ARG A 161 -9.26 11.96 -22.12
CA ARG A 161 -10.42 12.27 -22.96
C ARG A 161 -11.70 12.05 -22.15
N PRO A 162 -12.87 12.59 -22.55
CA PRO A 162 -14.17 12.42 -21.87
C PRO A 162 -14.64 10.95 -21.76
N GLU A 163 -14.16 10.05 -22.61
CA GLU A 163 -14.42 8.61 -22.49
C GLU A 163 -13.67 7.93 -21.34
N HIS A 164 -12.60 8.53 -20.80
CA HIS A 164 -11.99 8.09 -19.56
C HIS A 164 -12.91 8.46 -18.39
N LYS A 165 -13.50 7.44 -17.75
CA LYS A 165 -14.38 7.63 -16.58
C LYS A 165 -13.66 7.47 -15.27
N LEU A 166 -12.53 6.77 -15.30
CA LEU A 166 -11.67 6.53 -14.16
C LEU A 166 -10.21 6.62 -14.56
N VAL A 167 -9.43 7.24 -13.71
CA VAL A 167 -7.97 7.15 -13.65
C VAL A 167 -7.63 6.33 -12.41
N ALA A 168 -6.83 5.26 -12.55
CA ALA A 168 -6.49 4.40 -11.43
C ALA A 168 -4.97 4.19 -11.38
N LEU A 169 -4.31 4.79 -10.39
CA LEU A 169 -2.85 4.92 -10.31
C LEU A 169 -2.31 4.49 -8.95
N GLY A 170 -1.12 3.90 -8.95
CA GLY A 170 -0.34 3.70 -7.74
C GLY A 170 0.21 5.02 -7.20
N HIS A 171 -0.05 5.34 -5.92
CA HIS A 171 0.49 6.54 -5.27
C HIS A 171 2.02 6.45 -5.12
N VAL A 172 2.52 5.24 -4.82
CA VAL A 172 3.94 4.89 -4.85
C VAL A 172 4.09 3.52 -5.52
N SER A 173 5.00 3.40 -6.47
CA SER A 173 5.27 2.14 -7.18
C SER A 173 5.79 1.07 -6.22
N ASN A 174 5.21 -0.13 -6.28
CA ASN A 174 5.67 -1.28 -5.51
C ASN A 174 6.95 -1.93 -6.07
N VAL A 175 7.38 -1.53 -7.26
CA VAL A 175 8.60 -2.03 -7.90
C VAL A 175 9.72 -1.00 -7.83
N LEU A 176 9.46 0.22 -8.25
CA LEU A 176 10.48 1.25 -8.44
C LEU A 176 10.53 2.29 -7.31
N GLY A 177 9.50 2.31 -6.44
CA GLY A 177 9.40 3.31 -5.38
C GLY A 177 9.18 4.75 -5.88
N SER A 178 8.92 4.93 -7.19
CA SER A 178 8.58 6.24 -7.76
C SER A 178 7.27 6.75 -7.16
N LYS A 179 7.26 8.04 -6.84
CA LYS A 179 6.14 8.74 -6.19
C LYS A 179 5.32 9.49 -7.25
N LEU A 180 4.01 9.44 -7.13
CA LEU A 180 3.08 10.19 -7.98
C LEU A 180 2.82 11.58 -7.37
N ASP A 181 2.85 12.64 -8.18
CA ASP A 181 2.15 13.89 -7.86
C ASP A 181 0.64 13.65 -8.01
N ALA A 182 0.05 13.14 -6.91
CA ALA A 182 -1.33 12.68 -6.90
C ALA A 182 -2.33 13.84 -7.04
N LYS A 183 -1.98 15.03 -6.54
CA LYS A 183 -2.83 16.21 -6.66
C LYS A 183 -2.94 16.67 -8.12
N ARG A 184 -1.81 16.75 -8.82
CA ARG A 184 -1.80 17.04 -10.26
C ARG A 184 -2.53 15.95 -11.06
N ALA A 185 -2.39 14.68 -10.69
CA ALA A 185 -3.14 13.60 -11.31
C ALA A 185 -4.67 13.75 -11.12
N ALA A 186 -5.11 14.22 -9.94
CA ALA A 186 -6.51 14.53 -9.65
C ALA A 186 -7.03 15.68 -10.53
N ASP A 187 -6.29 16.78 -10.62
CA ASP A 187 -6.65 17.92 -11.49
C ASP A 187 -6.83 17.47 -12.94
N ILE A 188 -5.90 16.64 -13.45
CA ILE A 188 -5.96 16.12 -14.81
C ILE A 188 -7.20 15.21 -14.97
N ALA A 189 -7.44 14.27 -14.06
CA ALA A 189 -8.59 13.38 -14.12
C ALA A 189 -9.91 14.16 -14.11
N HIS A 190 -10.04 15.08 -13.17
CA HIS A 190 -11.26 15.89 -13.00
C HIS A 190 -11.51 16.86 -14.15
N SER A 191 -10.49 17.26 -14.91
CA SER A 191 -10.64 18.15 -16.08
C SER A 191 -11.58 17.60 -17.15
N VAL A 192 -11.74 16.29 -17.22
CA VAL A 192 -12.67 15.59 -18.13
C VAL A 192 -13.85 14.92 -17.41
N GLY A 193 -13.98 15.12 -16.10
CA GLY A 193 -15.00 14.51 -15.25
C GLY A 193 -14.72 13.06 -14.86
N ALA A 194 -13.51 12.56 -15.10
CA ALA A 194 -13.08 11.24 -14.64
C ALA A 194 -12.86 11.22 -13.12
N LYS A 195 -13.07 10.06 -12.49
CA LYS A 195 -12.73 9.82 -11.08
C LYS A 195 -11.28 9.39 -10.94
N LEU A 196 -10.66 9.67 -9.78
CA LEU A 196 -9.31 9.21 -9.45
C LEU A 196 -9.34 8.18 -8.31
N LEU A 197 -8.83 6.96 -8.60
CA LEU A 197 -8.51 5.94 -7.61
C LEU A 197 -7.01 5.89 -7.41
N LEU A 198 -6.57 5.93 -6.15
CA LEU A 198 -5.17 5.77 -5.77
C LEU A 198 -4.95 4.46 -4.99
N ASP A 199 -4.01 3.63 -5.45
CA ASP A 199 -3.45 2.52 -4.65
C ASP A 199 -2.34 3.06 -3.75
N GLY A 200 -2.67 3.26 -2.48
CA GLY A 200 -1.78 3.77 -1.44
C GLY A 200 -0.98 2.71 -0.69
N CYS A 201 -0.97 1.46 -1.13
CA CYS A 201 -0.31 0.36 -0.42
C CYS A 201 1.15 0.62 -0.05
N GLN A 202 1.89 1.32 -0.90
CA GLN A 202 3.28 1.66 -0.64
C GLN A 202 3.46 3.07 -0.06
N ALA A 203 2.44 3.92 -0.13
CA ALA A 203 2.48 5.28 0.39
C ALA A 203 2.22 5.34 1.90
N VAL A 204 1.11 4.73 2.37
CA VAL A 204 0.66 4.84 3.78
C VAL A 204 1.69 4.39 4.84
N PRO A 205 2.59 3.42 4.60
CA PRO A 205 3.61 3.08 5.60
C PRO A 205 4.80 4.04 5.62
N ARG A 206 4.93 4.95 4.63
CA ARG A 206 6.15 5.71 4.35
C ARG A 206 5.99 7.22 4.39
N MET A 207 4.80 7.72 4.12
CA MET A 207 4.55 9.16 4.00
C MET A 207 3.16 9.54 4.52
N PRO A 208 2.97 10.78 4.99
CA PRO A 208 1.65 11.28 5.33
C PRO A 208 0.71 11.23 4.12
N VAL A 209 -0.53 10.82 4.37
CA VAL A 209 -1.59 10.80 3.35
C VAL A 209 -2.75 11.65 3.85
N ASP A 210 -3.14 12.61 3.04
CA ASP A 210 -4.30 13.48 3.26
C ASP A 210 -5.24 13.35 2.05
N VAL A 211 -6.26 12.50 2.17
CA VAL A 211 -7.16 12.21 1.04
C VAL A 211 -8.01 13.42 0.64
N GLN A 212 -8.18 14.41 1.53
CA GLN A 212 -8.88 15.65 1.20
C GLN A 212 -7.99 16.59 0.38
N ASP A 213 -6.71 16.74 0.76
CA ASP A 213 -5.75 17.56 0.00
C ASP A 213 -5.37 16.93 -1.34
N LEU A 214 -5.25 15.59 -1.41
CA LEU A 214 -5.01 14.85 -2.65
C LEU A 214 -6.14 14.98 -3.65
N ASP A 215 -7.33 15.34 -3.19
CA ASP A 215 -8.55 15.48 -4.00
C ASP A 215 -8.90 14.21 -4.81
N CYS A 216 -8.49 13.04 -4.33
CA CYS A 216 -8.87 11.77 -4.96
C CYS A 216 -10.33 11.39 -4.62
N ASP A 217 -10.88 10.46 -5.39
CA ASP A 217 -12.25 9.97 -5.22
C ASP A 217 -12.29 8.63 -4.45
N PHE A 218 -11.26 7.80 -4.66
CA PHE A 218 -11.06 6.51 -4.00
C PHE A 218 -9.61 6.36 -3.56
N TYR A 219 -9.39 5.77 -2.39
CA TYR A 219 -8.05 5.45 -1.88
C TYR A 219 -8.05 4.07 -1.25
N VAL A 220 -7.11 3.20 -1.62
CA VAL A 220 -7.04 1.83 -1.09
C VAL A 220 -5.68 1.52 -0.49
N PHE A 221 -5.66 0.72 0.58
CA PHE A 221 -4.42 0.17 1.10
C PHE A 221 -4.63 -1.13 1.88
N SER A 222 -3.54 -1.88 2.06
CA SER A 222 -3.52 -3.16 2.77
C SER A 222 -2.80 -3.03 4.11
N GLY A 223 -3.41 -3.55 5.19
CA GLY A 223 -2.86 -3.47 6.53
C GLY A 223 -1.50 -4.16 6.70
N HIS A 224 -1.29 -5.30 6.00
CA HIS A 224 -0.05 -6.07 6.15
C HIS A 224 1.22 -5.36 5.63
N LYS A 225 1.08 -4.29 4.85
CA LYS A 225 2.20 -3.45 4.40
C LYS A 225 2.44 -2.28 5.36
N LEU A 226 1.41 -1.91 6.14
CA LEU A 226 1.45 -0.89 7.20
C LEU A 226 1.75 -1.51 8.57
N TYR A 227 2.65 -2.49 8.64
CA TYR A 227 3.02 -3.20 9.88
C TYR A 227 1.85 -3.91 10.60
N GLY A 228 0.64 -3.88 10.01
CA GLY A 228 -0.59 -4.50 10.52
C GLY A 228 -0.77 -5.96 10.08
N PRO A 229 -1.87 -6.62 10.50
CA PRO A 229 -2.14 -8.01 10.15
C PRO A 229 -2.49 -8.19 8.66
N THR A 230 -2.40 -9.44 8.20
CA THR A 230 -2.93 -9.88 6.91
C THR A 230 -4.47 -9.97 6.96
N GLY A 231 -5.12 -9.99 5.80
CA GLY A 231 -6.56 -10.18 5.70
C GLY A 231 -7.40 -8.98 6.13
N ILE A 232 -6.77 -7.82 6.27
CA ILE A 232 -7.42 -6.53 6.52
C ILE A 232 -6.81 -5.45 5.63
N GLY A 233 -7.64 -4.56 5.14
CA GLY A 233 -7.29 -3.38 4.38
C GLY A 233 -8.42 -2.36 4.43
N VAL A 234 -8.26 -1.29 3.71
CA VAL A 234 -9.17 -0.16 3.70
C VAL A 234 -9.45 0.26 2.27
N LEU A 235 -10.71 0.50 1.97
CA LEU A 235 -11.15 1.40 0.92
C LEU A 235 -11.70 2.65 1.59
N TRP A 236 -11.11 3.79 1.29
CA TRP A 236 -11.72 5.09 1.50
C TRP A 236 -12.34 5.57 0.19
N ALA A 237 -13.51 6.19 0.27
CA ALA A 237 -14.09 6.93 -0.83
C ALA A 237 -14.92 8.09 -0.29
N ARG A 238 -15.10 9.13 -1.10
CA ARG A 238 -16.01 10.23 -0.77
C ARG A 238 -17.40 9.67 -0.45
N TYR A 239 -18.02 10.19 0.59
CA TYR A 239 -19.28 9.63 1.08
C TYR A 239 -20.40 9.64 0.03
N ASP A 240 -20.52 10.70 -0.76
CA ASP A 240 -21.50 10.81 -1.82
C ASP A 240 -21.34 9.73 -2.91
N LEU A 241 -20.09 9.35 -3.22
CA LEU A 241 -19.82 8.22 -4.11
C LEU A 241 -20.25 6.89 -3.47
N LEU A 242 -19.86 6.64 -2.22
CA LEU A 242 -20.29 5.42 -1.51
C LEU A 242 -21.81 5.33 -1.39
N ASP A 243 -22.49 6.44 -1.12
CA ASP A 243 -23.94 6.45 -0.97
C ASP A 243 -24.66 6.17 -2.30
N ALA A 244 -24.10 6.63 -3.42
CA ALA A 244 -24.60 6.34 -4.75
C ALA A 244 -24.28 4.92 -5.25
N MET A 245 -23.21 4.28 -4.72
CA MET A 245 -22.76 2.96 -5.17
C MET A 245 -23.71 1.85 -4.71
N PRO A 246 -24.08 0.89 -5.60
CA PRO A 246 -24.85 -0.29 -5.21
C PRO A 246 -23.98 -1.28 -4.43
N PRO A 247 -24.58 -2.17 -3.61
CA PRO A 247 -23.83 -3.25 -2.99
C PRO A 247 -23.22 -4.19 -4.04
N TRP A 248 -22.04 -4.72 -3.76
CA TRP A 248 -21.37 -5.67 -4.66
C TRP A 248 -21.43 -7.12 -4.15
N GLN A 249 -21.53 -7.31 -2.83
CA GLN A 249 -21.75 -8.60 -2.18
C GLN A 249 -22.99 -8.53 -1.32
N GLY A 250 -23.78 -9.61 -1.29
CA GLY A 250 -24.98 -9.72 -0.49
C GLY A 250 -24.78 -10.62 0.72
N GLY A 251 -25.39 -10.26 1.86
CA GLY A 251 -25.30 -11.04 3.08
C GLY A 251 -26.00 -10.40 4.28
N GLY A 252 -25.69 -10.86 5.46
CA GLY A 252 -26.10 -10.21 6.71
C GLY A 252 -25.31 -8.93 6.95
N ALA A 253 -25.71 -8.15 7.92
CA ALA A 253 -25.15 -6.86 8.35
C ALA A 253 -25.35 -5.68 7.38
N MET A 254 -25.28 -5.89 6.08
CA MET A 254 -25.31 -4.88 5.03
C MET A 254 -26.72 -4.49 4.56
N ILE A 255 -27.74 -5.09 5.14
CA ILE A 255 -29.15 -4.89 4.77
C ILE A 255 -29.88 -4.00 5.80
N ASP A 256 -30.90 -3.28 5.33
CA ASP A 256 -31.89 -2.63 6.16
C ASP A 256 -33.10 -3.57 6.34
N ARG A 257 -33.74 -3.97 5.23
CA ARG A 257 -34.87 -4.92 5.27
C ARG A 257 -34.76 -5.94 4.15
N VAL A 258 -35.03 -7.21 4.49
CA VAL A 258 -35.10 -8.33 3.54
C VAL A 258 -36.49 -8.92 3.49
N THR A 259 -37.03 -9.11 2.30
CA THR A 259 -38.21 -9.93 2.00
C THR A 259 -37.87 -10.84 0.82
N PHE A 260 -38.69 -11.87 0.57
CA PHE A 260 -38.49 -12.72 -0.61
C PHE A 260 -38.68 -11.93 -1.94
N ALA A 261 -39.40 -10.82 -1.93
CA ALA A 261 -39.66 -10.02 -3.12
C ALA A 261 -38.63 -8.88 -3.32
N LYS A 262 -38.09 -8.32 -2.23
CA LYS A 262 -37.20 -7.13 -2.30
C LYS A 262 -36.33 -7.02 -1.07
N THR A 263 -35.12 -6.51 -1.28
CA THR A 263 -34.17 -6.12 -0.23
C THR A 263 -33.87 -4.63 -0.31
N THR A 264 -33.78 -3.96 0.84
CA THR A 264 -33.20 -2.63 1.00
C THR A 264 -31.91 -2.72 1.79
N TYR A 265 -30.99 -1.78 1.56
CA TYR A 265 -29.61 -1.87 2.03
C TYR A 265 -29.31 -0.80 3.06
N ALA A 266 -28.42 -1.10 3.97
CA ALA A 266 -27.90 -0.15 4.94
C ALA A 266 -27.13 0.99 4.25
N PRO A 267 -26.97 2.16 4.90
CA PRO A 267 -26.07 3.18 4.42
C PRO A 267 -24.59 2.73 4.47
N PRO A 268 -23.66 3.44 3.77
CA PRO A 268 -22.22 3.24 3.96
C PRO A 268 -21.81 3.46 5.44
N PRO A 269 -20.80 2.78 5.94
CA PRO A 269 -19.98 1.76 5.26
C PRO A 269 -20.62 0.36 5.30
N ALA A 270 -21.65 0.15 6.13
CA ALA A 270 -22.25 -1.17 6.38
C ALA A 270 -22.71 -1.86 5.08
N ARG A 271 -23.19 -1.10 4.08
CA ARG A 271 -23.58 -1.61 2.76
C ARG A 271 -22.50 -2.45 2.08
N PHE A 272 -21.22 -2.16 2.36
CA PHE A 272 -20.07 -2.78 1.73
C PHE A 272 -19.33 -3.78 2.63
N GLU A 273 -19.82 -4.00 3.86
CA GLU A 273 -19.21 -4.90 4.85
C GLU A 273 -20.17 -6.08 5.20
N PRO A 274 -20.45 -6.98 4.24
CA PRO A 274 -21.38 -8.10 4.46
C PRO A 274 -20.80 -9.16 5.38
N GLY A 275 -21.65 -9.71 6.25
CA GLY A 275 -21.30 -10.82 7.14
C GLY A 275 -20.58 -10.38 8.41
N THR A 276 -19.93 -11.32 9.10
CA THR A 276 -19.13 -11.03 10.28
C THR A 276 -17.79 -10.42 9.85
N PRO A 277 -17.46 -9.19 10.29
CA PRO A 277 -16.22 -8.55 9.89
C PRO A 277 -14.98 -9.19 10.55
N HIS A 278 -13.81 -8.91 10.01
CA HIS A 278 -12.54 -9.34 10.60
C HIS A 278 -12.16 -8.49 11.83
N VAL A 279 -12.93 -8.65 12.92
CA VAL A 279 -12.86 -7.82 14.14
C VAL A 279 -11.42 -7.68 14.64
N VAL A 280 -10.72 -8.80 14.83
CA VAL A 280 -9.35 -8.80 15.38
C VAL A 280 -8.34 -8.18 14.39
N GLY A 281 -8.56 -8.37 13.09
CA GLY A 281 -7.75 -7.68 12.08
C GLY A 281 -7.90 -6.17 12.13
N VAL A 282 -9.11 -5.67 12.39
CA VAL A 282 -9.37 -4.23 12.54
C VAL A 282 -8.68 -3.68 13.79
N ILE A 283 -8.72 -4.41 14.92
CA ILE A 283 -7.99 -4.04 16.16
C ILE A 283 -6.47 -4.02 15.91
N GLY A 284 -5.95 -5.02 15.21
CA GLY A 284 -4.53 -5.08 14.86
C GLY A 284 -4.10 -3.96 13.91
N LEU A 285 -4.96 -3.55 12.98
CA LEU A 285 -4.72 -2.40 12.10
C LEU A 285 -4.68 -1.08 12.89
N HIS A 286 -5.57 -0.91 13.87
CA HIS A 286 -5.54 0.24 14.79
C HIS A 286 -4.19 0.33 15.51
N ALA A 287 -3.74 -0.77 16.12
CA ALA A 287 -2.46 -0.83 16.81
C ALA A 287 -1.27 -0.54 15.88
N ALA A 288 -1.33 -0.97 14.62
CA ALA A 288 -0.30 -0.67 13.62
C ALA A 288 -0.26 0.82 13.27
N ILE A 289 -1.42 1.46 13.10
CA ILE A 289 -1.52 2.90 12.85
C ILE A 289 -0.97 3.69 14.06
N ASP A 290 -1.30 3.28 15.29
CA ASP A 290 -0.78 3.93 16.48
C ASP A 290 0.74 3.78 16.59
N TYR A 291 1.28 2.61 16.28
CA TYR A 291 2.72 2.38 16.24
C TYR A 291 3.42 3.30 15.23
N VAL A 292 2.95 3.34 13.98
CA VAL A 292 3.52 4.19 12.92
C VAL A 292 3.39 5.68 13.28
N ALA A 293 2.24 6.10 13.82
CA ALA A 293 2.03 7.47 14.23
C ALA A 293 2.96 7.90 15.41
N ALA A 294 3.24 6.97 16.33
CA ALA A 294 4.19 7.21 17.41
C ALA A 294 5.64 7.34 16.94
N LEU A 295 6.02 6.62 15.88
CA LEU A 295 7.33 6.79 15.24
C LEU A 295 7.42 8.12 14.47
N GLY A 296 6.32 8.57 13.89
CA GLY A 296 6.24 9.73 13.01
C GLY A 296 6.58 9.42 11.56
N LEU A 297 5.64 9.68 10.65
CA LEU A 297 5.81 9.36 9.22
C LEU A 297 6.98 10.13 8.59
N ASP A 298 7.23 11.37 9.01
CA ASP A 298 8.39 12.14 8.51
C ASP A 298 9.72 11.50 8.93
N ALA A 299 9.82 10.96 10.15
CA ALA A 299 11.00 10.25 10.61
C ALA A 299 11.20 8.92 9.87
N ILE A 300 10.10 8.21 9.59
CA ILE A 300 10.12 6.98 8.76
C ILE A 300 10.60 7.31 7.34
N ALA A 301 10.02 8.34 6.71
CA ALA A 301 10.39 8.77 5.37
C ALA A 301 11.88 9.14 5.27
N ALA A 302 12.38 9.92 6.22
CA ALA A 302 13.80 10.31 6.28
C ALA A 302 14.72 9.10 6.50
N HIS A 303 14.34 8.17 7.37
CA HIS A 303 15.09 6.95 7.62
C HIS A 303 15.17 6.07 6.37
N GLU A 304 14.04 5.78 5.72
CA GLU A 304 13.99 4.96 4.50
C GLU A 304 14.72 5.64 3.32
N ALA A 305 14.62 6.97 3.18
CA ALA A 305 15.35 7.72 2.16
C ALA A 305 16.88 7.61 2.34
N ALA A 306 17.38 7.68 3.58
CA ALA A 306 18.78 7.48 3.87
C ALA A 306 19.25 6.06 3.51
N LEU A 307 18.46 5.03 3.84
CA LEU A 307 18.75 3.64 3.48
C LEU A 307 18.74 3.42 1.97
N VAL A 308 17.79 4.02 1.24
CA VAL A 308 17.76 3.96 -0.23
C VAL A 308 19.01 4.57 -0.84
N ALA A 309 19.38 5.78 -0.40
CA ALA A 309 20.58 6.46 -0.91
C ALA A 309 21.85 5.62 -0.68
N GLU A 310 22.04 5.10 0.53
CA GLU A 310 23.20 4.26 0.88
C GLU A 310 23.19 2.94 0.09
N ALA A 311 22.03 2.28 -0.07
CA ALA A 311 21.92 1.04 -0.84
C ALA A 311 22.19 1.26 -2.33
N ARG A 312 21.66 2.35 -2.93
CA ARG A 312 21.94 2.69 -4.32
C ARG A 312 23.43 2.99 -4.55
N GLU A 313 24.08 3.70 -3.63
CA GLU A 313 25.50 3.98 -3.69
C GLU A 313 26.32 2.68 -3.63
N ALA A 314 26.03 1.82 -2.65
CA ALA A 314 26.72 0.53 -2.48
C ALA A 314 26.57 -0.38 -3.72
N LEU A 315 25.35 -0.47 -4.27
CA LEU A 315 25.08 -1.30 -5.46
C LEU A 315 25.67 -0.70 -6.74
N ARG A 316 25.70 0.62 -6.88
CA ARG A 316 26.32 1.32 -8.04
C ARG A 316 27.84 1.10 -8.10
N GLY A 317 28.46 0.89 -6.94
CA GLY A 317 29.87 0.50 -6.87
C GLY A 317 30.20 -0.88 -7.45
N LEU A 318 29.19 -1.70 -7.76
CA LEU A 318 29.30 -3.04 -8.33
C LEU A 318 29.05 -2.99 -9.84
N ASN A 319 30.11 -3.18 -10.65
CA ASN A 319 30.06 -3.00 -12.12
C ASN A 319 29.02 -3.86 -12.86
N SER A 320 28.58 -4.97 -12.25
CA SER A 320 27.58 -5.89 -12.82
C SER A 320 26.13 -5.53 -12.49
N VAL A 321 25.87 -4.45 -11.72
CA VAL A 321 24.53 -4.09 -11.24
C VAL A 321 23.94 -2.96 -12.05
N ARG A 322 22.74 -3.19 -12.62
CA ARG A 322 21.90 -2.16 -13.22
C ARG A 322 20.77 -1.82 -12.25
N LEU A 323 20.68 -0.54 -11.87
CA LEU A 323 19.60 -0.01 -11.01
C LEU A 323 18.42 0.50 -11.85
N PHE A 324 17.20 0.38 -11.30
CA PHE A 324 15.96 0.90 -11.88
C PHE A 324 15.29 1.89 -10.93
N GLY A 325 14.46 2.77 -11.51
CA GLY A 325 13.68 3.76 -10.78
C GLY A 325 14.45 5.01 -10.37
N PRO A 326 13.74 6.01 -9.81
CA PRO A 326 14.30 7.31 -9.48
C PRO A 326 15.30 7.24 -8.31
N GLU A 327 16.19 8.23 -8.22
CA GLU A 327 17.18 8.33 -7.16
C GLU A 327 16.53 8.49 -5.77
N ASP A 328 15.42 9.21 -5.70
CA ASP A 328 14.65 9.51 -4.48
C ASP A 328 13.50 8.53 -4.24
N SER A 329 13.64 7.29 -4.70
CA SER A 329 12.61 6.26 -4.55
C SER A 329 12.20 6.05 -3.08
N ALA A 330 10.93 5.77 -2.84
CA ALA A 330 10.37 5.59 -1.50
C ALA A 330 10.62 4.17 -0.98
N GLY A 331 11.68 3.97 -0.19
CA GLY A 331 11.96 2.74 0.56
C GLY A 331 12.19 1.49 -0.32
N ILE A 332 12.49 1.64 -1.61
CA ILE A 332 12.60 0.52 -2.56
C ILE A 332 13.81 0.72 -3.48
N VAL A 333 14.59 -0.34 -3.70
CA VAL A 333 15.65 -0.40 -4.71
C VAL A 333 15.47 -1.65 -5.55
N SER A 334 15.13 -1.46 -6.83
CA SER A 334 15.07 -2.53 -7.82
C SER A 334 16.33 -2.56 -8.67
N PHE A 335 16.82 -3.76 -8.94
CA PHE A 335 18.06 -3.93 -9.67
C PHE A 335 18.09 -5.25 -10.46
N ALA A 336 19.00 -5.34 -11.42
CA ALA A 336 19.39 -6.57 -12.09
C ALA A 336 20.91 -6.76 -11.96
N VAL A 337 21.35 -8.01 -11.91
CA VAL A 337 22.78 -8.37 -12.01
C VAL A 337 23.01 -8.91 -13.41
N GLU A 338 23.95 -8.34 -14.15
CA GLU A 338 24.21 -8.68 -15.55
C GLU A 338 24.59 -10.16 -15.69
N GLY A 339 23.93 -10.84 -16.62
CA GLY A 339 24.15 -12.27 -16.88
C GLY A 339 23.57 -13.22 -15.82
N VAL A 340 22.90 -12.72 -14.78
CA VAL A 340 22.36 -13.56 -13.69
C VAL A 340 20.85 -13.41 -13.60
N HIS A 341 20.15 -14.55 -13.61
CA HIS A 341 18.68 -14.51 -13.44
C HIS A 341 18.32 -14.03 -12.02
N PRO A 342 17.34 -13.12 -11.84
CA PRO A 342 16.98 -12.57 -10.52
C PRO A 342 16.63 -13.62 -9.47
N HIS A 343 16.08 -14.77 -9.87
CA HIS A 343 15.81 -15.88 -8.96
C HIS A 343 17.09 -16.47 -8.34
N ASP A 344 18.17 -16.61 -9.12
CA ASP A 344 19.45 -17.09 -8.63
C ASP A 344 20.08 -16.08 -7.69
N VAL A 345 19.94 -14.77 -8.00
CA VAL A 345 20.32 -13.69 -7.08
C VAL A 345 19.60 -13.86 -5.73
N GLY A 346 18.29 -14.07 -5.74
CA GLY A 346 17.49 -14.27 -4.52
C GLY A 346 17.94 -15.51 -3.74
N THR A 347 18.21 -16.62 -4.41
CA THR A 347 18.64 -17.89 -3.78
C THR A 347 20.00 -17.74 -3.09
N ILE A 348 20.97 -17.09 -3.73
CA ILE A 348 22.30 -16.89 -3.15
C ILE A 348 22.26 -15.91 -1.98
N LEU A 349 21.40 -14.88 -2.06
CA LEU A 349 21.19 -13.94 -0.97
C LEU A 349 20.53 -14.60 0.25
N ASP A 350 19.56 -15.50 0.03
CA ASP A 350 18.91 -16.27 1.11
C ASP A 350 19.94 -17.12 1.88
N GLU A 351 20.86 -17.79 1.18
CA GLU A 351 21.99 -18.49 1.82
C GLU A 351 22.89 -17.55 2.67
N ALA A 352 22.91 -16.27 2.35
CA ALA A 352 23.63 -15.23 3.09
C ALA A 352 22.73 -14.53 4.13
N GLN A 353 21.55 -15.07 4.44
CA GLN A 353 20.57 -14.51 5.37
C GLN A 353 20.04 -13.11 4.96
N VAL A 354 19.96 -12.85 3.67
CA VAL A 354 19.41 -11.62 3.10
C VAL A 354 18.17 -11.95 2.32
N ALA A 355 16.99 -11.58 2.86
CA ALA A 355 15.69 -11.80 2.23
C ALA A 355 15.34 -10.64 1.31
N ILE A 356 15.35 -10.87 0.00
CA ILE A 356 14.84 -9.96 -1.03
C ILE A 356 13.74 -10.63 -1.84
N ARG A 357 13.09 -9.88 -2.70
CA ARG A 357 12.15 -10.43 -3.68
C ARG A 357 12.76 -10.45 -5.08
N ALA A 358 12.54 -11.54 -5.82
CA ALA A 358 12.88 -11.68 -7.23
C ALA A 358 11.63 -11.99 -8.06
N GLY A 359 11.57 -11.50 -9.30
CA GLY A 359 10.49 -11.78 -10.24
C GLY A 359 9.80 -10.54 -10.80
N HIS A 360 8.54 -10.68 -11.21
CA HIS A 360 7.74 -9.60 -11.82
C HIS A 360 7.10 -8.64 -10.80
N HIS A 361 7.17 -8.92 -9.50
CA HIS A 361 6.59 -8.12 -8.41
C HIS A 361 5.10 -7.81 -8.57
N CYS A 362 4.34 -8.70 -9.23
CA CYS A 362 2.94 -8.49 -9.63
C CYS A 362 2.73 -7.24 -10.52
N ALA A 363 3.73 -6.89 -11.34
CA ALA A 363 3.73 -5.79 -12.30
C ALA A 363 4.41 -6.26 -13.62
N GLN A 364 3.89 -7.33 -14.21
CA GLN A 364 4.47 -7.94 -15.42
C GLN A 364 4.56 -6.94 -16.57
N PRO A 365 3.53 -6.10 -16.87
CA PRO A 365 3.65 -5.10 -17.94
C PRO A 365 4.79 -4.09 -17.72
N LEU A 366 5.16 -3.81 -16.47
CA LEU A 366 6.32 -2.96 -16.18
C LEU A 366 7.64 -3.66 -16.55
N MET A 367 7.74 -4.98 -16.37
CA MET A 367 8.95 -5.73 -16.82
C MET A 367 9.12 -5.62 -18.32
N ASP A 368 8.03 -5.79 -19.08
CA ASP A 368 8.02 -5.61 -20.53
C ASP A 368 8.43 -4.19 -20.94
N TYR A 369 7.93 -3.17 -20.19
CA TYR A 369 8.29 -1.77 -20.41
C TYR A 369 9.78 -1.49 -20.14
N LEU A 370 10.36 -2.08 -19.11
CA LEU A 370 11.78 -1.95 -18.75
C LEU A 370 12.71 -2.79 -19.64
N GLY A 371 12.17 -3.65 -20.49
CA GLY A 371 12.93 -4.55 -21.36
C GLY A 371 13.71 -5.62 -20.59
N VAL A 372 13.12 -6.15 -19.49
CA VAL A 372 13.70 -7.21 -18.67
C VAL A 372 12.65 -8.28 -18.36
N ASP A 373 13.09 -9.53 -18.20
CA ASP A 373 12.16 -10.61 -17.82
C ASP A 373 11.71 -10.49 -16.35
N ALA A 374 12.59 -10.02 -15.48
CA ALA A 374 12.36 -9.88 -14.04
C ALA A 374 13.40 -8.96 -13.40
N THR A 375 13.15 -8.52 -12.17
CA THR A 375 14.13 -7.79 -11.35
C THR A 375 14.29 -8.42 -9.97
N ALA A 376 15.42 -8.15 -9.31
CA ALA A 376 15.57 -8.28 -7.86
C ALA A 376 15.17 -6.96 -7.21
N ARG A 377 14.52 -7.04 -6.03
CA ARG A 377 14.02 -5.86 -5.31
C ARG A 377 14.36 -5.97 -3.83
N ALA A 378 15.16 -5.05 -3.34
CA ALA A 378 15.30 -4.78 -1.91
C ALA A 378 14.30 -3.68 -1.50
N SER A 379 13.59 -3.89 -0.40
CA SER A 379 12.64 -2.91 0.12
C SER A 379 12.74 -2.81 1.63
N PHE A 380 12.89 -1.58 2.09
CA PHE A 380 13.19 -1.27 3.48
C PHE A 380 11.93 -1.04 4.31
N GLY A 381 12.08 -1.20 5.60
CA GLY A 381 11.13 -0.80 6.63
C GLY A 381 11.90 -0.23 7.82
N VAL A 382 11.17 0.23 8.84
CA VAL A 382 11.76 0.90 10.01
C VAL A 382 12.79 0.05 10.78
N TYR A 383 12.73 -1.28 10.64
CA TYR A 383 13.63 -2.23 11.29
C TYR A 383 14.97 -2.44 10.57
N ASN A 384 15.15 -1.84 9.40
CA ASN A 384 16.39 -1.97 8.64
C ASN A 384 17.40 -0.90 9.02
N GLY A 385 18.68 -1.24 8.84
CA GLY A 385 19.79 -0.35 9.11
C GLY A 385 20.97 -0.60 8.17
N ARG A 386 22.05 0.13 8.37
CA ARG A 386 23.26 0.05 7.55
C ARG A 386 23.83 -1.38 7.42
N ALA A 387 23.77 -2.17 8.50
CA ALA A 387 24.26 -3.55 8.47
C ALA A 387 23.52 -4.42 7.45
N ASP A 388 22.21 -4.17 7.22
CA ASP A 388 21.40 -4.87 6.23
C ASP A 388 21.84 -4.51 4.79
N ILE A 389 22.23 -3.24 4.55
CA ILE A 389 22.77 -2.77 3.27
C ILE A 389 24.14 -3.40 3.00
N GLU A 390 25.00 -3.44 4.00
CA GLU A 390 26.32 -4.11 3.91
C GLU A 390 26.17 -5.61 3.64
N ALA A 391 25.16 -6.26 4.24
CA ALA A 391 24.86 -7.66 3.97
C ALA A 391 24.35 -7.86 2.53
N LEU A 392 23.49 -6.98 2.04
CA LEU A 392 23.03 -6.98 0.64
C LEU A 392 24.21 -6.85 -0.33
N ALA A 393 25.09 -5.86 -0.14
CA ALA A 393 26.24 -5.62 -1.01
C ALA A 393 27.19 -6.82 -1.04
N ARG A 394 27.57 -7.38 0.12
CA ARG A 394 28.38 -8.61 0.20
C ARG A 394 27.72 -9.80 -0.48
N GLY A 395 26.39 -9.92 -0.36
CA GLY A 395 25.63 -10.96 -1.03
C GLY A 395 25.69 -10.84 -2.55
N ILE A 396 25.54 -9.63 -3.09
CA ILE A 396 25.66 -9.37 -4.53
C ILE A 396 27.08 -9.60 -5.04
N GLU A 397 28.12 -9.20 -4.30
CA GLU A 397 29.52 -9.55 -4.64
C GLU A 397 29.74 -11.08 -4.72
N ARG A 398 29.08 -11.84 -3.84
CA ARG A 398 29.11 -13.31 -3.91
C ARG A 398 28.42 -13.83 -5.18
N VAL A 399 27.25 -13.26 -5.54
CA VAL A 399 26.56 -13.58 -6.80
C VAL A 399 27.50 -13.37 -7.99
N THR A 400 28.11 -12.19 -8.09
CA THR A 400 29.03 -11.85 -9.18
C THR A 400 30.23 -12.80 -9.26
N ARG A 401 30.78 -13.26 -8.11
CA ARG A 401 31.88 -14.23 -8.10
C ARG A 401 31.49 -15.63 -8.56
N ILE A 402 30.24 -16.02 -8.42
CA ILE A 402 29.75 -17.34 -8.81
C ILE A 402 29.47 -17.39 -10.32
N PHE A 403 28.98 -16.33 -10.91
CA PHE A 403 28.54 -16.27 -12.32
C PHE A 403 29.49 -15.48 -13.24
N GLY A 404 30.39 -14.67 -12.72
CA GLY A 404 31.43 -13.94 -13.44
C GLY A 404 32.78 -14.60 -13.23
#